data_1376952a4e67fbcd81ef95952ef15c99
#
_entry.id   1376952a4e67fbcd81ef95952ef15c99
#
_cell.length_a   1.000
_cell.length_b   1.000
_cell.length_c   1.000
_cell.angle_alpha   90.00
_cell.angle_beta   90.00
_cell.angle_gamma   90.00
#
_symmetry.space_group_name_H-M   'P 1'
#
loop_
_entity.id
_entity.type
_entity.pdbx_description
1 polymer ?
#
loop_
_entity_poly.entity_id
_entity_poly.type
_entity_poly.pdbx_seq_one_letter_code
_entity_poly.pdbx_strand_id
1 'polypeptide(L)'
;KAWFACKVLAKEYGLGSMDGFQFNMSVGYDLEGIKLEKVDRFIEGMKDASAAPIFNECRQWLLDNLDRFDNLTKEDVESISPEICNCATLSTLHGCPPQEIERIASYLLTEKKVHTFIKCNPTLLGYEYARKLMDDMGYDYVAFGDFHFRDDLQYTDAVPMLQRLQKLADKKGL
;
A
#
# COMPACT_ATOMS: atom_id res chain seq x y z
N LYS A 1 -0.43 5.64 -15.61
CA LYS A 1 0.21 6.93 -16.01
C LYS A 1 1.27 7.35 -15.00
N ALA A 2 0.96 7.49 -13.71
CA ALA A 2 1.95 7.90 -12.69
C ALA A 2 3.20 7.02 -12.69
N TRP A 3 3.06 5.70 -12.88
CA TRP A 3 4.16 4.76 -13.00
C TRP A 3 5.18 5.18 -14.07
N PHE A 4 4.72 5.46 -15.28
CA PHE A 4 5.56 5.96 -16.35
C PHE A 4 6.13 7.35 -16.03
N ALA A 5 5.30 8.26 -15.54
CA ALA A 5 5.74 9.63 -15.24
C ALA A 5 6.89 9.65 -14.22
N CYS A 6 6.79 8.89 -13.11
CA CYS A 6 7.86 8.83 -12.12
C CYS A 6 9.17 8.27 -12.71
N LYS A 7 9.09 7.21 -13.52
CA LYS A 7 10.28 6.61 -14.15
C LYS A 7 10.92 7.57 -15.16
N VAL A 8 10.11 8.17 -16.02
CA VAL A 8 10.58 9.14 -17.03
C VAL A 8 11.22 10.36 -16.34
N LEU A 9 10.57 10.93 -15.33
CA LEU A 9 11.13 12.07 -14.59
C LEU A 9 12.44 11.72 -13.87
N ALA A 10 12.53 10.52 -13.27
CA ALA A 10 13.76 10.06 -12.64
C ALA A 10 14.92 10.01 -13.67
N LYS A 11 14.67 9.46 -14.85
CA LYS A 11 15.68 9.38 -15.92
C LYS A 11 16.00 10.75 -16.49
N GLU A 12 14.99 11.51 -16.91
CA GLU A 12 15.15 12.76 -17.64
C GLU A 12 15.88 13.83 -16.80
N TYR A 13 15.55 13.92 -15.53
CA TYR A 13 16.13 14.94 -14.63
C TYR A 13 17.23 14.41 -13.71
N GLY A 14 17.67 13.16 -13.89
CA GLY A 14 18.72 12.60 -13.04
C GLY A 14 18.35 12.51 -11.56
N LEU A 15 17.09 12.24 -11.24
CA LEU A 15 16.57 12.18 -9.86
C LEU A 15 16.86 10.84 -9.16
N GLY A 16 17.65 9.97 -9.80
CA GLY A 16 17.98 8.64 -9.31
C GLY A 16 17.61 7.54 -10.31
N SER A 17 17.62 6.29 -9.84
CA SER A 17 17.23 5.15 -10.68
C SER A 17 15.75 5.19 -11.04
N MET A 18 15.42 4.79 -12.27
CA MET A 18 14.04 4.55 -12.70
C MET A 18 13.32 3.52 -11.81
N ASP A 19 14.07 2.64 -11.13
CA ASP A 19 13.57 1.63 -10.21
C ASP A 19 13.82 1.99 -8.72
N GLY A 20 14.20 3.23 -8.44
CA GLY A 20 14.51 3.73 -7.10
C GLY A 20 13.27 4.01 -6.22
N PHE A 21 12.06 3.66 -6.67
CA PHE A 21 10.81 3.85 -5.93
C PHE A 21 9.87 2.68 -6.13
N GLN A 22 8.94 2.51 -5.20
CA GLN A 22 7.93 1.46 -5.24
C GLN A 22 6.55 2.05 -4.94
N PHE A 23 5.53 1.62 -5.68
CA PHE A 23 4.15 1.90 -5.32
C PHE A 23 3.64 0.88 -4.31
N ASN A 24 2.70 1.32 -3.49
CA ASN A 24 1.97 0.49 -2.54
C ASN A 24 0.48 0.71 -2.75
N MET A 25 -0.28 -0.36 -2.92
CA MET A 25 -1.74 -0.30 -2.97
C MET A 25 -2.30 0.00 -1.58
N SER A 26 -3.42 0.71 -1.51
CA SER A 26 -4.22 0.83 -0.29
C SER A 26 -5.56 0.14 -0.51
N VAL A 27 -5.90 -0.80 0.36
CA VAL A 27 -7.18 -1.49 0.39
C VAL A 27 -7.88 -1.24 1.71
N GLY A 28 -9.18 -0.92 1.68
CA GLY A 28 -9.91 -0.41 2.86
C GLY A 28 -11.34 -0.92 2.99
N TYR A 29 -11.68 -2.05 2.39
CA TYR A 29 -12.97 -2.72 2.54
C TYR A 29 -12.89 -3.85 3.58
N ASP A 30 -14.06 -4.37 3.99
CA ASP A 30 -14.16 -5.69 4.62
C ASP A 30 -13.75 -6.80 3.63
N LEU A 31 -13.66 -8.04 4.11
CA LEU A 31 -13.19 -9.15 3.28
C LEU A 31 -14.08 -9.36 2.03
N GLU A 32 -15.39 -9.24 2.15
CA GLU A 32 -16.30 -9.43 1.01
C GLU A 32 -16.18 -8.27 0.02
N GLY A 33 -15.98 -7.05 0.51
CA GLY A 33 -15.72 -5.88 -0.34
C GLY A 33 -14.40 -5.98 -1.11
N ILE A 34 -13.35 -6.55 -0.51
CA ILE A 34 -12.06 -6.77 -1.19
C ILE A 34 -12.18 -7.84 -2.29
N LYS A 35 -13.07 -8.83 -2.12
CA LYS A 35 -13.33 -9.86 -3.12
C LYS A 35 -14.23 -9.40 -4.29
N LEU A 36 -14.82 -8.21 -4.20
CA LEU A 36 -15.62 -7.69 -5.31
C LEU A 36 -14.77 -7.60 -6.58
N GLU A 37 -15.34 -7.97 -7.71
CA GLU A 37 -14.65 -7.98 -9.02
C GLU A 37 -13.90 -6.69 -9.31
N LYS A 38 -14.47 -5.54 -8.96
CA LYS A 38 -13.85 -4.23 -9.16
C LYS A 38 -12.52 -4.09 -8.38
N VAL A 39 -12.50 -4.54 -7.13
CA VAL A 39 -11.32 -4.45 -6.26
C VAL A 39 -10.31 -5.51 -6.67
N ASP A 40 -10.77 -6.71 -6.94
CA ASP A 40 -9.96 -7.81 -7.43
C ASP A 40 -9.22 -7.45 -8.73
N ARG A 41 -9.91 -6.93 -9.71
CA ARG A 41 -9.32 -6.44 -10.97
C ARG A 41 -8.31 -5.32 -10.76
N PHE A 42 -8.54 -4.44 -9.78
CA PHE A 42 -7.56 -3.41 -9.43
C PHE A 42 -6.28 -4.04 -8.87
N ILE A 43 -6.39 -4.98 -7.92
CA ILE A 43 -5.23 -5.65 -7.31
C ILE A 43 -4.43 -6.41 -8.38
N GLU A 44 -5.09 -7.24 -9.19
CA GLU A 44 -4.42 -8.01 -10.23
C GLU A 44 -3.81 -7.13 -11.32
N GLY A 45 -4.49 -6.05 -11.72
CA GLY A 45 -3.97 -5.09 -12.68
C GLY A 45 -2.79 -4.25 -12.16
N MET A 46 -2.65 -4.08 -10.83
CA MET A 46 -1.47 -3.46 -10.23
C MET A 46 -0.30 -4.45 -10.13
N LYS A 47 -0.58 -5.73 -9.95
CA LYS A 47 0.45 -6.78 -9.99
C LYS A 47 0.99 -6.99 -11.40
N ASP A 48 0.12 -6.94 -12.41
CA ASP A 48 0.51 -7.02 -13.82
C ASP A 48 -0.42 -6.16 -14.69
N ALA A 49 0.10 -5.05 -15.19
CA ALA A 49 -0.60 -4.13 -16.06
C ALA A 49 -0.40 -4.42 -17.57
N SER A 50 0.21 -5.55 -17.95
CA SER A 50 0.54 -5.87 -19.36
C SER A 50 -0.70 -5.88 -20.26
N ALA A 51 -1.84 -6.35 -19.74
CA ALA A 51 -3.11 -6.38 -20.45
C ALA A 51 -3.90 -5.05 -20.37
N ALA A 52 -3.45 -4.06 -19.59
CA ALA A 52 -4.15 -2.80 -19.43
C ALA A 52 -3.94 -1.88 -20.64
N PRO A 53 -4.98 -1.47 -21.38
CA PRO A 53 -4.82 -0.62 -22.58
C PRO A 53 -4.00 0.64 -22.29
N ILE A 54 -4.27 1.31 -21.15
CA ILE A 54 -3.59 2.53 -20.77
C ILE A 54 -2.09 2.34 -20.52
N PHE A 55 -1.64 1.15 -20.13
CA PHE A 55 -0.22 0.85 -19.97
C PHE A 55 0.47 0.86 -21.34
N ASN A 56 -0.13 0.16 -22.31
CA ASN A 56 0.39 0.08 -23.67
C ASN A 56 0.31 1.42 -24.41
N GLU A 57 -0.76 2.19 -24.21
CA GLU A 57 -0.90 3.55 -24.72
C GLU A 57 0.21 4.47 -24.20
N CYS A 58 0.51 4.44 -22.92
CA CYS A 58 1.58 5.25 -22.34
C CYS A 58 2.96 4.86 -22.90
N ARG A 59 3.24 3.56 -23.01
CA ARG A 59 4.49 3.07 -23.59
C ARG A 59 4.63 3.52 -25.04
N GLN A 60 3.60 3.31 -25.86
CA GLN A 60 3.63 3.70 -27.27
C GLN A 60 3.78 5.20 -27.43
N TRP A 61 3.05 6.00 -26.64
CA TRP A 61 3.18 7.46 -26.70
C TRP A 61 4.61 7.92 -26.42
N LEU A 62 5.29 7.33 -25.44
CA LEU A 62 6.70 7.65 -25.15
C LEU A 62 7.61 7.27 -26.32
N LEU A 63 7.43 6.09 -26.91
CA LEU A 63 8.21 5.64 -28.07
C LEU A 63 8.02 6.57 -29.28
N ASP A 64 6.81 7.05 -29.51
CA ASP A 64 6.48 7.95 -30.62
C ASP A 64 6.94 9.40 -30.38
N ASN A 65 7.35 9.76 -29.17
CA ASN A 65 7.74 11.13 -28.79
C ASN A 65 9.11 11.18 -28.09
N LEU A 66 10.02 10.26 -28.40
CA LEU A 66 11.36 10.23 -27.80
C LEU A 66 12.17 11.49 -28.07
N ASP A 67 11.94 12.15 -29.21
CA ASP A 67 12.58 13.39 -29.61
C ASP A 67 12.27 14.59 -28.69
N ARG A 68 11.31 14.45 -27.78
CA ARG A 68 10.95 15.47 -26.78
C ARG A 68 11.73 15.35 -25.47
N PHE A 69 12.60 14.35 -25.34
CA PHE A 69 13.38 14.05 -24.15
C PHE A 69 14.87 14.09 -24.46
N ASP A 70 15.65 14.65 -23.54
CA ASP A 70 17.10 14.77 -23.72
C ASP A 70 17.85 13.51 -23.25
N ASN A 71 17.32 12.81 -22.22
CA ASN A 71 18.01 11.71 -21.56
C ASN A 71 17.28 10.36 -21.61
N LEU A 72 16.02 10.34 -22.07
CA LEU A 72 15.21 9.12 -22.17
C LEU A 72 15.49 8.39 -23.48
N THR A 73 15.83 7.10 -23.41
CA THR A 73 16.07 6.28 -24.60
C THR A 73 14.92 5.31 -24.86
N LYS A 74 14.93 4.71 -26.05
CA LYS A 74 13.98 3.65 -26.40
C LYS A 74 14.09 2.45 -25.45
N GLU A 75 15.33 2.05 -25.15
CA GLU A 75 15.63 0.95 -24.24
C GLU A 75 15.10 1.21 -22.83
N ASP A 76 15.20 2.46 -22.36
CA ASP A 76 14.62 2.85 -21.07
C ASP A 76 13.10 2.64 -21.07
N VAL A 77 12.40 3.07 -22.12
CA VAL A 77 10.93 2.92 -22.22
C VAL A 77 10.52 1.46 -22.33
N GLU A 78 11.24 0.66 -23.11
CA GLU A 78 10.98 -0.77 -23.29
C GLU A 78 11.24 -1.57 -22.01
N SER A 79 12.18 -1.13 -21.17
CA SER A 79 12.52 -1.77 -19.87
C SER A 79 11.46 -1.55 -18.80
N ILE A 80 10.54 -0.60 -18.97
CA ILE A 80 9.50 -0.31 -17.95
C ILE A 80 8.62 -1.55 -17.73
N SER A 81 8.74 -2.17 -16.55
CA SER A 81 7.97 -3.35 -16.19
C SER A 81 6.48 -3.07 -16.07
N PRO A 82 5.60 -3.99 -16.49
CA PRO A 82 4.18 -3.93 -16.20
C PRO A 82 3.84 -4.32 -14.75
N GLU A 83 4.77 -4.89 -14.01
CA GLU A 83 4.61 -5.18 -12.59
C GLU A 83 4.75 -3.89 -11.77
N ILE A 84 3.62 -3.21 -11.54
CA ILE A 84 3.60 -1.89 -10.91
C ILE A 84 3.78 -1.98 -9.40
N CYS A 85 3.12 -2.98 -8.77
CA CYS A 85 3.08 -3.09 -7.31
C CYS A 85 2.79 -4.52 -6.86
N ASN A 86 3.61 -5.04 -5.94
CA ASN A 86 3.44 -6.34 -5.30
C ASN A 86 3.12 -6.24 -3.81
N CYS A 87 2.70 -5.06 -3.32
CA CYS A 87 2.42 -4.82 -1.92
C CYS A 87 1.13 -4.02 -1.72
N ALA A 88 0.47 -4.27 -0.59
CA ALA A 88 -0.76 -3.61 -0.21
C ALA A 88 -0.76 -3.20 1.26
N THR A 89 -1.23 -2.00 1.56
CA THR A 89 -1.54 -1.58 2.92
C THR A 89 -3.03 -1.78 3.19
N LEU A 90 -3.33 -2.64 4.15
CA LEU A 90 -4.66 -2.79 4.70
C LEU A 90 -4.98 -1.60 5.62
N SER A 91 -5.95 -0.80 5.21
CA SER A 91 -6.43 0.38 5.94
C SER A 91 -7.87 0.14 6.36
N THR A 92 -8.05 -0.49 7.52
CA THR A 92 -9.37 -0.77 8.08
C THR A 92 -10.03 0.48 8.66
N LEU A 93 -11.36 0.44 8.78
CA LEU A 93 -12.11 1.46 9.50
C LEU A 93 -11.80 1.38 11.01
N HIS A 94 -12.00 2.51 11.70
CA HIS A 94 -11.99 2.55 13.16
C HIS A 94 -12.99 1.54 13.73
N GLY A 95 -12.58 0.81 14.78
CA GLY A 95 -13.41 -0.24 15.39
C GLY A 95 -13.49 -1.56 14.61
N CYS A 96 -12.67 -1.76 13.57
CA CYS A 96 -12.62 -3.04 12.87
C CYS A 96 -12.08 -4.13 13.83
N PRO A 97 -12.81 -5.25 14.01
CA PRO A 97 -12.38 -6.32 14.90
C PRO A 97 -11.05 -6.94 14.48
N PRO A 98 -10.16 -7.31 15.43
CA PRO A 98 -8.86 -7.94 15.10
C PRO A 98 -8.98 -9.17 14.21
N GLN A 99 -10.03 -9.98 14.41
CA GLN A 99 -10.28 -11.18 13.63
C GLN A 99 -10.57 -10.87 12.15
N GLU A 100 -11.28 -9.76 11.89
CA GLU A 100 -11.55 -9.34 10.52
C GLU A 100 -10.29 -8.79 9.85
N ILE A 101 -9.48 -8.01 10.57
CA ILE A 101 -8.16 -7.55 10.10
C ILE A 101 -7.29 -8.75 9.71
N GLU A 102 -7.23 -9.77 10.57
CA GLU A 102 -6.44 -10.99 10.32
C GLU A 102 -6.97 -11.78 9.11
N ARG A 103 -8.29 -11.89 8.93
CA ARG A 103 -8.91 -12.55 7.78
C ARG A 103 -8.56 -11.86 6.47
N ILE A 104 -8.66 -10.53 6.44
CA ILE A 104 -8.33 -9.73 5.24
C ILE A 104 -6.84 -9.84 4.91
N ALA A 105 -5.98 -9.65 5.91
CA ALA A 105 -4.53 -9.77 5.72
C ALA A 105 -4.13 -11.17 5.25
N SER A 106 -4.73 -12.22 5.83
CA SER A 106 -4.51 -13.61 5.40
C SER A 106 -4.92 -13.82 3.93
N TYR A 107 -6.05 -13.26 3.52
CA TYR A 107 -6.49 -13.33 2.11
C TYR A 107 -5.48 -12.64 1.16
N LEU A 108 -5.01 -11.46 1.53
CA LEU A 108 -4.00 -10.74 0.72
C LEU A 108 -2.69 -11.54 0.60
N LEU A 109 -2.24 -12.15 1.69
CA LEU A 109 -1.04 -12.98 1.72
C LEU A 109 -1.20 -14.31 0.96
N THR A 110 -2.36 -14.99 1.10
CA THR A 110 -2.53 -16.36 0.57
C THR A 110 -3.08 -16.40 -0.85
N GLU A 111 -4.11 -15.59 -1.12
CA GLU A 111 -4.82 -15.61 -2.41
C GLU A 111 -4.22 -14.59 -3.38
N LYS A 112 -3.98 -13.37 -2.90
CA LYS A 112 -3.41 -12.31 -3.73
C LYS A 112 -1.89 -12.37 -3.83
N LYS A 113 -1.22 -13.03 -2.88
CA LYS A 113 0.24 -13.21 -2.86
C LYS A 113 0.99 -11.87 -2.95
N VAL A 114 0.54 -10.89 -2.16
CA VAL A 114 1.16 -9.57 -2.06
C VAL A 114 1.72 -9.35 -0.66
N HIS A 115 2.86 -8.68 -0.56
CA HIS A 115 3.37 -8.20 0.73
C HIS A 115 2.32 -7.31 1.37
N THR A 116 1.99 -7.57 2.63
CA THR A 116 0.85 -6.92 3.28
C THR A 116 1.31 -6.12 4.48
N PHE A 117 0.99 -4.82 4.46
CA PHE A 117 1.16 -3.92 5.59
C PHE A 117 -0.19 -3.71 6.27
N ILE A 118 -0.20 -3.67 7.58
CA ILE A 118 -1.40 -3.34 8.36
C ILE A 118 -1.20 -1.95 8.95
N LYS A 119 -2.05 -1.00 8.51
CA LYS A 119 -2.08 0.31 9.12
C LYS A 119 -2.76 0.22 10.48
N CYS A 120 -1.98 0.33 11.55
CA CYS A 120 -2.50 0.51 12.90
C CYS A 120 -2.81 1.98 13.16
N ASN A 121 -3.92 2.25 13.84
CA ASN A 121 -4.31 3.60 14.18
C ASN A 121 -3.46 4.17 15.34
N PRO A 122 -3.38 5.50 15.52
CA PRO A 122 -2.67 6.12 16.63
C PRO A 122 -3.21 5.71 18.02
N THR A 123 -4.43 5.19 18.06
CA THR A 123 -5.09 4.64 19.25
C THR A 123 -4.44 3.37 19.82
N LEU A 124 -3.59 2.70 19.05
CA LEU A 124 -3.00 1.39 19.38
C LEU A 124 -2.25 1.37 20.71
N LEU A 125 -1.59 2.46 21.06
CA LEU A 125 -0.81 2.56 22.30
C LEU A 125 -1.64 3.00 23.53
N GLY A 126 -2.94 3.23 23.34
CA GLY A 126 -3.88 3.59 24.38
C GLY A 126 -3.97 5.08 24.67
N TYR A 127 -5.07 5.46 25.34
CA TYR A 127 -5.41 6.85 25.62
C TYR A 127 -4.37 7.55 26.51
N GLU A 128 -3.96 6.91 27.61
CA GLU A 128 -3.02 7.49 28.56
C GLU A 128 -1.67 7.83 27.92
N TYR A 129 -1.18 6.95 27.05
CA TYR A 129 0.04 7.20 26.30
C TYR A 129 -0.12 8.39 25.35
N ALA A 130 -1.21 8.39 24.58
CA ALA A 130 -1.47 9.47 23.62
C ALA A 130 -1.66 10.81 24.32
N ARG A 131 -2.40 10.86 25.45
CA ARG A 131 -2.62 12.07 26.22
C ARG A 131 -1.30 12.62 26.77
N LYS A 132 -0.52 11.76 27.42
CA LYS A 132 0.79 12.14 27.93
C LYS A 132 1.69 12.70 26.84
N LEU A 133 1.76 12.03 25.69
CA LEU A 133 2.60 12.49 24.57
C LEU A 133 2.16 13.88 24.08
N MET A 134 0.86 14.12 23.95
CA MET A 134 0.33 15.42 23.52
C MET A 134 0.65 16.51 24.54
N ASP A 135 0.53 16.21 25.84
CA ASP A 135 0.87 17.15 26.93
C ASP A 135 2.37 17.48 26.92
N ASP A 136 3.23 16.47 26.81
CA ASP A 136 4.69 16.63 26.74
C ASP A 136 5.15 17.47 25.53
N MET A 137 4.38 17.43 24.43
CA MET A 137 4.62 18.23 23.25
C MET A 137 4.00 19.64 23.30
N GLY A 138 3.32 20.02 24.38
CA GLY A 138 2.68 21.33 24.55
C GLY A 138 1.30 21.44 23.89
N TYR A 139 0.65 20.31 23.53
CA TYR A 139 -0.69 20.26 22.96
C TYR A 139 -1.76 19.90 24.02
N ASP A 140 -1.59 20.39 25.25
CA ASP A 140 -2.51 20.17 26.38
C ASP A 140 -3.92 20.74 26.13
N TYR A 141 -4.01 21.75 25.28
CA TYR A 141 -5.28 22.37 24.86
C TYR A 141 -6.10 21.51 23.88
N VAL A 142 -5.52 20.45 23.30
CA VAL A 142 -6.23 19.55 22.39
C VAL A 142 -7.05 18.53 23.19
N ALA A 143 -8.37 18.67 23.13
CA ALA A 143 -9.28 17.73 23.81
C ALA A 143 -9.63 16.53 22.93
N PHE A 144 -9.50 15.32 23.45
CA PHE A 144 -10.00 14.08 22.85
C PHE A 144 -10.38 13.09 23.97
N GLY A 145 -11.36 12.24 23.67
CA GLY A 145 -11.88 11.26 24.64
C GLY A 145 -11.23 9.88 24.49
N ASP A 146 -11.39 9.06 25.50
CA ASP A 146 -10.85 7.70 25.57
C ASP A 146 -11.68 6.66 24.81
N PHE A 147 -12.93 6.96 24.48
CA PHE A 147 -13.86 5.99 23.86
C PHE A 147 -13.39 5.48 22.50
N HIS A 148 -12.76 6.32 21.68
CA HIS A 148 -12.17 5.89 20.42
C HIS A 148 -11.01 4.91 20.60
N PHE A 149 -10.28 5.04 21.70
CA PHE A 149 -9.17 4.14 22.02
C PHE A 149 -9.66 2.78 22.48
N ARG A 150 -10.82 2.72 23.17
CA ARG A 150 -11.40 1.46 23.65
C ARG A 150 -12.02 0.61 22.55
N ASP A 151 -12.59 1.26 21.55
CA ASP A 151 -13.32 0.60 20.46
C ASP A 151 -12.40 0.16 19.30
N ASP A 152 -11.14 0.62 19.29
CA ASP A 152 -10.19 0.31 18.23
C ASP A 152 -9.29 -0.89 18.59
N LEU A 153 -8.48 -1.33 17.64
CA LEU A 153 -7.51 -2.41 17.83
C LEU A 153 -6.60 -2.16 19.03
N GLN A 154 -6.62 -3.08 20.00
CA GLN A 154 -5.77 -3.02 21.18
C GLN A 154 -4.39 -3.61 20.93
N TYR A 155 -3.35 -3.07 21.57
CA TYR A 155 -1.99 -3.57 21.45
C TYR A 155 -1.85 -5.05 21.81
N THR A 156 -2.58 -5.49 22.86
CA THR A 156 -2.61 -6.89 23.31
C THR A 156 -3.18 -7.85 22.28
N ASP A 157 -4.05 -7.39 21.39
CA ASP A 157 -4.61 -8.18 20.30
C ASP A 157 -3.76 -8.07 19.03
N ALA A 158 -3.23 -6.88 18.77
CA ALA A 158 -2.42 -6.59 17.60
C ALA A 158 -1.15 -7.44 17.53
N VAL A 159 -0.39 -7.50 18.62
CA VAL A 159 0.91 -8.21 18.63
C VAL A 159 0.77 -9.70 18.32
N PRO A 160 -0.10 -10.48 18.99
CA PRO A 160 -0.29 -11.89 18.63
C PRO A 160 -0.82 -12.09 17.21
N MET A 161 -1.72 -11.22 16.74
CA MET A 161 -2.23 -11.24 15.36
C MET A 161 -1.10 -11.05 14.36
N LEU A 162 -0.27 -10.01 14.53
CA LEU A 162 0.87 -9.73 13.65
C LEU A 162 1.89 -10.87 13.64
N GLN A 163 2.14 -11.51 14.80
CA GLN A 163 3.01 -12.67 14.87
C GLN A 163 2.48 -13.87 14.07
N ARG A 164 1.16 -14.12 14.09
CA ARG A 164 0.55 -15.17 13.26
C ARG A 164 0.64 -14.84 11.78
N LEU A 165 0.36 -13.59 11.41
CA LEU A 165 0.45 -13.13 10.02
C LEU A 165 1.89 -13.15 9.50
N GLN A 166 2.89 -12.79 10.33
CA GLN A 166 4.29 -12.91 9.93
C GLN A 166 4.68 -14.37 9.62
N LYS A 167 4.30 -15.33 10.47
CA LYS A 167 4.52 -16.75 10.21
C LYS A 167 3.84 -17.23 8.92
N LEU A 168 2.68 -16.67 8.61
CA LEU A 168 1.96 -16.98 7.36
C LEU A 168 2.70 -16.39 6.15
N ALA A 169 3.16 -15.15 6.24
CA ALA A 169 3.95 -14.49 5.21
C ALA A 169 5.25 -15.25 4.93
N ASP A 170 6.03 -15.57 5.97
CA ASP A 170 7.26 -16.35 5.86
C ASP A 170 7.04 -17.69 5.13
N LYS A 171 5.95 -18.39 5.46
CA LYS A 171 5.56 -19.66 4.83
C LYS A 171 5.21 -19.49 3.35
N LYS A 172 4.81 -18.30 2.93
CA LYS A 172 4.45 -17.95 1.54
C LYS A 172 5.61 -17.30 0.77
N GLY A 173 6.72 -17.03 1.43
CA GLY A 173 7.87 -16.33 0.83
C GLY A 173 7.63 -14.83 0.61
N LEU A 174 6.86 -14.20 1.47
CA LEU A 174 6.46 -12.78 1.41
C LEU A 174 7.02 -12.01 2.59
#